data_0a71ff0864cddfee90905df7bffeac86
#
_entry.id   0a71ff0864cddfee90905df7bffeac86
#
_cell.length_a   1.000
_cell.length_b   1.000
_cell.length_c   1.000
_cell.angle_alpha   90.00
_cell.angle_beta   90.00
_cell.angle_gamma   90.00
#
_symmetry.space_group_name_H-M   'P 1'
#
loop_
_entity.id
_entity.type
_entity.pdbx_description
1 polymer ?
#
loop_
_entity_poly.entity_id
_entity_poly.type
_entity_poly.pdbx_seq_one_letter_code
_entity_poly.pdbx_strand_id
1 'polypeptide(L)'
;MCIRDRRHYETLGLITPEYIDPATGYRYFSTRQFEPLNTIRYLRALDMPLREIADFLQNRDVETIEEKLRTQKAVLEQKQRELKLIQRKIDTRLRQLREVQRAPLGTIELITAPACRLFWVEATLTAQDYTDLELSTSKLVAAQSEALVFLGKVGFSVSRAHLEAGLFEQYDGTFLVLDSADRVKGETLTLPETRCVRVRFHGHHLQAPGQYRRL
;
A
#
# COMPACT_ATOMS: atom_id res chain seq x y z
N MET A 1 -28.07 1.90 -17.52
CA MET A 1 -27.67 3.32 -17.47
C MET A 1 -28.87 4.15 -17.05
N CYS A 2 -28.76 4.94 -15.99
CA CYS A 2 -29.88 5.69 -15.44
C CYS A 2 -30.06 7.06 -16.14
N ILE A 3 -31.20 7.72 -15.90
CA ILE A 3 -31.50 9.05 -16.46
C ILE A 3 -30.49 10.11 -16.00
N ARG A 4 -29.97 9.96 -14.74
CA ARG A 4 -28.95 10.84 -14.17
C ARG A 4 -27.65 10.77 -14.96
N ASP A 5 -27.21 9.58 -15.38
CA ASP A 5 -25.97 9.41 -16.15
C ASP A 5 -26.06 10.09 -17.50
N ARG A 6 -27.21 9.98 -18.18
CA ARG A 6 -27.42 10.64 -19.49
C ARG A 6 -27.38 12.16 -19.39
N ARG A 7 -27.99 12.76 -18.36
CA ARG A 7 -27.93 14.20 -18.12
C ARG A 7 -26.48 14.66 -17.84
N HIS A 8 -25.76 13.88 -17.06
CA HIS A 8 -24.35 14.18 -16.79
C HIS A 8 -23.47 14.08 -18.03
N TYR A 9 -23.71 13.11 -18.89
CA TYR A 9 -23.01 13.00 -20.19
C TYR A 9 -23.37 14.11 -21.16
N GLU A 10 -24.60 14.58 -21.13
CA GLU A 10 -25.04 15.75 -21.90
C GLU A 10 -24.32 17.02 -21.43
N THR A 11 -24.22 17.25 -20.10
CA THR A 11 -23.50 18.42 -19.56
C THR A 11 -22.01 18.42 -19.88
N LEU A 12 -21.43 17.26 -20.11
CA LEU A 12 -20.03 17.09 -20.50
C LEU A 12 -19.85 17.07 -22.04
N GLY A 13 -20.91 17.24 -22.81
CA GLY A 13 -20.85 17.22 -24.28
C GLY A 13 -20.56 15.85 -24.90
N LEU A 14 -20.68 14.76 -24.11
CA LEU A 14 -20.44 13.39 -24.55
C LEU A 14 -21.57 12.84 -25.44
N ILE A 15 -22.79 13.29 -25.18
CA ILE A 15 -24.00 12.98 -25.95
C ILE A 15 -24.87 14.23 -26.05
N THR A 16 -25.64 14.33 -27.13
CA THR A 16 -26.62 15.41 -27.35
C THR A 16 -28.01 14.80 -27.64
N PRO A 17 -29.06 15.26 -26.97
CA PRO A 17 -30.39 14.80 -27.33
C PRO A 17 -30.71 15.19 -28.79
N GLU A 18 -31.34 14.29 -29.52
CA GLU A 18 -31.77 14.54 -30.90
C GLU A 18 -32.97 15.51 -30.95
N TYR A 19 -33.82 15.45 -29.91
CA TYR A 19 -34.95 16.33 -29.75
C TYR A 19 -35.22 16.60 -28.25
N ILE A 20 -35.56 17.84 -27.96
CA ILE A 20 -36.04 18.26 -26.64
C ILE A 20 -37.46 18.78 -26.83
N ASP A 21 -38.43 18.17 -26.20
CA ASP A 21 -39.81 18.60 -26.24
C ASP A 21 -39.94 19.98 -25.57
N PRO A 22 -40.34 21.02 -26.32
CA PRO A 22 -40.42 22.36 -25.76
C PRO A 22 -41.53 22.54 -24.72
N ALA A 23 -42.57 21.69 -24.73
CA ALA A 23 -43.67 21.75 -23.79
C ALA A 23 -43.37 21.06 -22.45
N THR A 24 -42.62 19.97 -22.47
CA THR A 24 -42.39 19.12 -21.32
C THR A 24 -40.94 19.11 -20.83
N GLY A 25 -40.00 19.59 -21.67
CA GLY A 25 -38.55 19.52 -21.41
C GLY A 25 -37.99 18.10 -21.49
N TYR A 26 -38.76 17.10 -21.95
CA TYR A 26 -38.26 15.73 -22.12
C TYR A 26 -37.24 15.65 -23.25
N ARG A 27 -36.18 14.87 -22.99
CA ARG A 27 -35.05 14.65 -23.91
C ARG A 27 -35.17 13.31 -24.60
N TYR A 28 -35.15 13.32 -25.93
CA TYR A 28 -35.18 12.13 -26.75
C TYR A 28 -33.81 11.90 -27.37
N PHE A 29 -33.31 10.68 -27.22
CA PHE A 29 -32.02 10.27 -27.77
C PHE A 29 -32.23 9.23 -28.86
N SER A 30 -31.48 9.38 -29.93
CA SER A 30 -31.56 8.48 -31.08
C SER A 30 -30.83 7.15 -30.83
N THR A 31 -31.25 6.14 -31.57
CA THR A 31 -30.56 4.84 -31.60
C THR A 31 -29.11 4.94 -32.09
N ARG A 32 -28.81 5.97 -32.91
CA ARG A 32 -27.45 6.25 -33.39
C ARG A 32 -26.45 6.56 -32.24
N GLN A 33 -26.96 6.91 -31.06
CA GLN A 33 -26.14 7.21 -29.89
C GLN A 33 -25.82 5.99 -29.04
N PHE A 34 -26.30 4.80 -29.44
CA PHE A 34 -25.90 3.56 -28.74
C PHE A 34 -24.39 3.29 -28.84
N GLU A 35 -23.80 3.59 -29.99
CA GLU A 35 -22.35 3.41 -30.17
C GLU A 35 -21.53 4.32 -29.26
N PRO A 36 -21.69 5.64 -29.23
CA PRO A 36 -21.04 6.52 -28.27
C PRO A 36 -21.27 6.10 -26.80
N LEU A 37 -22.49 5.73 -26.45
CA LEU A 37 -22.84 5.31 -25.09
C LEU A 37 -22.16 4.01 -24.70
N ASN A 38 -22.05 3.04 -25.61
CA ASN A 38 -21.29 1.80 -25.34
C ASN A 38 -19.80 2.08 -25.22
N THR A 39 -19.24 2.95 -26.04
CA THR A 39 -17.85 3.39 -25.95
C THR A 39 -17.57 4.07 -24.60
N ILE A 40 -18.44 4.98 -24.16
CA ILE A 40 -18.33 5.60 -22.84
C ILE A 40 -18.33 4.54 -21.74
N ARG A 41 -19.25 3.57 -21.79
CA ARG A 41 -19.33 2.49 -20.80
C ARG A 41 -18.07 1.64 -20.78
N TYR A 42 -17.55 1.29 -21.95
CA TYR A 42 -16.34 0.50 -22.09
C TYR A 42 -15.13 1.24 -21.52
N LEU A 43 -14.92 2.50 -21.89
CA LEU A 43 -13.79 3.30 -21.42
C LEU A 43 -13.90 3.63 -19.92
N ARG A 44 -15.11 3.81 -19.39
CA ARG A 44 -15.35 3.94 -17.94
C ARG A 44 -15.00 2.66 -17.18
N ALA A 45 -15.28 1.49 -17.76
CA ALA A 45 -14.89 0.21 -17.16
C ALA A 45 -13.35 0.04 -17.09
N LEU A 46 -12.62 0.79 -17.92
CA LEU A 46 -11.15 0.88 -17.88
C LEU A 46 -10.65 2.02 -16.96
N ASP A 47 -11.51 2.59 -16.10
CA ASP A 47 -11.20 3.72 -15.21
C ASP A 47 -10.79 5.03 -15.94
N MET A 48 -11.11 5.17 -17.22
CA MET A 48 -10.79 6.40 -17.98
C MET A 48 -11.66 7.56 -17.49
N PRO A 49 -11.07 8.74 -17.19
CA PRO A 49 -11.82 9.94 -16.81
C PRO A 49 -12.77 10.42 -17.90
N LEU A 50 -13.94 10.95 -17.53
CA LEU A 50 -14.94 11.40 -18.51
C LEU A 50 -14.44 12.50 -19.45
N ARG A 51 -13.54 13.37 -19.02
CA ARG A 51 -12.91 14.39 -19.88
C ARG A 51 -12.08 13.77 -20.98
N GLU A 52 -11.30 12.75 -20.68
CA GLU A 52 -10.50 12.01 -21.66
C GLU A 52 -11.39 11.22 -22.63
N ILE A 53 -12.54 10.72 -22.14
CA ILE A 53 -13.55 10.07 -22.98
C ILE A 53 -14.20 11.07 -23.94
N ALA A 54 -14.43 12.32 -23.52
CA ALA A 54 -14.95 13.38 -24.39
C ALA A 54 -13.97 13.65 -25.55
N ASP A 55 -12.69 13.81 -25.23
CA ASP A 55 -11.65 14.00 -26.25
C ASP A 55 -11.54 12.79 -27.19
N PHE A 56 -11.69 11.58 -26.64
CA PHE A 56 -11.68 10.34 -27.41
C PHE A 56 -12.83 10.26 -28.42
N LEU A 57 -14.04 10.70 -28.04
CA LEU A 57 -15.22 10.69 -28.92
C LEU A 57 -15.19 11.81 -29.98
N GLN A 58 -14.53 12.93 -29.69
CA GLN A 58 -14.40 14.05 -30.61
C GLN A 58 -13.28 13.83 -31.63
N ASN A 59 -12.15 13.25 -31.20
CA ASN A 59 -11.03 12.95 -32.07
C ASN A 59 -11.12 11.49 -32.55
N ARG A 60 -11.62 11.32 -33.79
CA ARG A 60 -11.72 9.99 -34.43
C ARG A 60 -10.46 9.56 -35.18
N ASP A 61 -9.33 10.22 -34.90
CA ASP A 61 -8.05 9.82 -35.44
C ASP A 61 -7.57 8.52 -34.78
N VAL A 62 -7.30 7.50 -35.60
CA VAL A 62 -6.93 6.15 -35.14
C VAL A 62 -5.63 6.17 -34.35
N GLU A 63 -4.66 7.00 -34.72
CA GLU A 63 -3.38 7.11 -34.05
C GLU A 63 -3.54 7.67 -32.63
N THR A 64 -4.33 8.73 -32.48
CA THR A 64 -4.67 9.33 -31.17
C THR A 64 -5.42 8.34 -30.27
N ILE A 65 -6.33 7.54 -30.85
CA ILE A 65 -7.08 6.50 -30.13
C ILE A 65 -6.10 5.41 -29.62
N GLU A 66 -5.20 4.94 -30.49
CA GLU A 66 -4.23 3.92 -30.14
C GLU A 66 -3.29 4.38 -29.02
N GLU A 67 -2.79 5.61 -29.08
CA GLU A 67 -1.91 6.19 -28.04
C GLU A 67 -2.62 6.27 -26.69
N LYS A 68 -3.87 6.77 -26.65
CA LYS A 68 -4.67 6.84 -25.42
C LYS A 68 -4.93 5.45 -24.81
N LEU A 69 -5.25 4.46 -25.65
CA LEU A 69 -5.43 3.08 -25.17
C LEU A 69 -4.14 2.45 -24.67
N ARG A 70 -3.01 2.72 -25.29
CA ARG A 70 -1.69 2.27 -24.80
C ARG A 70 -1.35 2.90 -23.45
N THR A 71 -1.61 4.20 -23.30
CA THR A 71 -1.40 4.91 -22.02
C THR A 71 -2.28 4.30 -20.92
N GLN A 72 -3.57 4.07 -21.22
CA GLN A 72 -4.48 3.46 -20.25
C GLN A 72 -4.08 2.03 -19.88
N LYS A 73 -3.60 1.25 -20.85
CA LYS A 73 -3.04 -0.09 -20.59
C LYS A 73 -1.87 -0.03 -19.63
N ALA A 74 -0.93 0.91 -19.81
CA ALA A 74 0.23 1.08 -18.93
C ALA A 74 -0.20 1.43 -17.48
N VAL A 75 -1.21 2.30 -17.31
CA VAL A 75 -1.79 2.63 -16.00
C VAL A 75 -2.40 1.39 -15.33
N LEU A 76 -3.16 0.58 -16.08
CA LEU A 76 -3.75 -0.65 -15.56
C LEU A 76 -2.70 -1.68 -15.16
N GLU A 77 -1.66 -1.85 -15.96
CA GLU A 77 -0.53 -2.74 -15.63
C GLU A 77 0.20 -2.29 -14.37
N GLN A 78 0.34 -0.98 -14.16
CA GLN A 78 0.92 -0.43 -12.94
C GLN A 78 0.04 -0.73 -11.73
N LYS A 79 -1.27 -0.45 -11.80
CA LYS A 79 -2.23 -0.79 -10.73
C LYS A 79 -2.21 -2.29 -10.41
N GLN A 80 -2.12 -3.15 -11.43
CA GLN A 80 -2.05 -4.59 -11.24
C GLN A 80 -0.78 -5.01 -10.49
N ARG A 81 0.37 -4.39 -10.78
CA ARG A 81 1.62 -4.64 -10.03
C ARG A 81 1.48 -4.25 -8.57
N GLU A 82 0.88 -3.09 -8.29
CA GLU A 82 0.64 -2.61 -6.93
C GLU A 82 -0.29 -3.54 -6.13
N LEU A 83 -1.41 -3.94 -6.73
CA LEU A 83 -2.35 -4.88 -6.11
C LEU A 83 -1.70 -6.24 -5.82
N LYS A 84 -0.88 -6.77 -6.74
CA LYS A 84 -0.12 -8.00 -6.51
C LYS A 84 0.88 -7.87 -5.35
N LEU A 85 1.51 -6.70 -5.19
CA LEU A 85 2.40 -6.44 -4.06
C LEU A 85 1.63 -6.46 -2.74
N ILE A 86 0.49 -5.76 -2.67
CA ILE A 86 -0.38 -5.72 -1.49
C ILE A 86 -0.86 -7.14 -1.14
N GLN A 87 -1.32 -7.92 -2.13
CA GLN A 87 -1.75 -9.30 -1.93
C GLN A 87 -0.65 -10.16 -1.29
N ARG A 88 0.59 -10.10 -1.82
CA ARG A 88 1.73 -10.82 -1.24
C ARG A 88 2.00 -10.43 0.22
N LYS A 89 1.87 -9.14 0.54
CA LYS A 89 2.03 -8.65 1.92
C LYS A 89 0.96 -9.22 2.85
N ILE A 90 -0.30 -9.23 2.40
CA ILE A 90 -1.40 -9.84 3.15
C ILE A 90 -1.14 -11.33 3.39
N ASP A 91 -0.75 -12.08 2.36
CA ASP A 91 -0.45 -13.50 2.48
C ASP A 91 0.69 -13.77 3.45
N THR A 92 1.73 -12.93 3.42
CA THR A 92 2.84 -13.01 4.36
C THR A 92 2.37 -12.73 5.78
N ARG A 93 1.53 -11.72 5.99
CA ARG A 93 0.96 -11.40 7.30
C ARG A 93 0.09 -12.53 7.86
N LEU A 94 -0.73 -13.13 7.01
CA LEU A 94 -1.56 -14.29 7.40
C LEU A 94 -0.71 -15.49 7.83
N ARG A 95 0.39 -15.77 7.13
CA ARG A 95 1.34 -16.82 7.56
C ARG A 95 1.96 -16.52 8.91
N GLN A 96 2.41 -15.28 9.13
CA GLN A 96 3.00 -14.86 10.40
C GLN A 96 2.04 -14.98 11.57
N LEU A 97 0.78 -14.58 11.37
CA LEU A 97 -0.26 -14.72 12.40
C LEU A 97 -0.47 -16.20 12.79
N ARG A 98 -0.50 -17.11 11.81
CA ARG A 98 -0.60 -18.56 12.07
C ARG A 98 0.62 -19.09 12.82
N GLU A 99 1.81 -18.62 12.49
CA GLU A 99 3.05 -18.99 13.19
C GLU A 99 3.04 -18.51 14.64
N VAL A 100 2.59 -17.27 14.87
CA VAL A 100 2.50 -16.71 16.23
C VAL A 100 1.47 -17.47 17.08
N GLN A 101 0.32 -17.83 16.51
CA GLN A 101 -0.70 -18.60 17.22
C GLN A 101 -0.21 -19.99 17.67
N ARG A 102 0.76 -20.57 16.96
CA ARG A 102 1.32 -21.90 17.27
C ARG A 102 2.60 -21.86 18.07
N ALA A 103 3.21 -20.68 18.19
CA ALA A 103 4.50 -20.53 18.83
C ALA A 103 4.37 -20.60 20.36
N PRO A 104 5.32 -21.25 21.05
CA PRO A 104 5.37 -21.22 22.50
C PRO A 104 5.67 -19.80 22.98
N LEU A 105 4.90 -19.33 23.96
CA LEU A 105 5.10 -18.02 24.57
C LEU A 105 5.94 -18.16 25.84
N GLY A 106 6.75 -17.14 26.14
CA GLY A 106 7.59 -17.08 27.34
C GLY A 106 8.79 -18.00 27.35
N THR A 107 8.98 -18.83 26.32
CA THR A 107 10.10 -19.76 26.19
C THR A 107 11.27 -19.06 25.52
N ILE A 108 12.46 -19.22 26.10
CA ILE A 108 13.72 -18.76 25.52
C ILE A 108 14.23 -19.85 24.59
N GLU A 109 14.44 -19.50 23.34
CA GLU A 109 14.87 -20.42 22.28
C GLU A 109 16.20 -19.94 21.68
N LEU A 110 17.13 -20.86 21.46
CA LEU A 110 18.30 -20.60 20.62
C LEU A 110 17.95 -20.99 19.18
N ILE A 111 17.98 -20.01 18.29
CA ILE A 111 17.60 -20.20 16.88
C ILE A 111 18.71 -19.74 15.93
N THR A 112 18.68 -20.24 14.72
CA THR A 112 19.40 -19.63 13.60
C THR A 112 18.42 -18.75 12.84
N ALA A 113 18.54 -17.42 13.00
CA ALA A 113 17.75 -16.47 12.25
C ALA A 113 18.28 -16.38 10.82
N PRO A 114 17.43 -16.51 9.80
CA PRO A 114 17.86 -16.39 8.41
C PRO A 114 18.34 -14.97 8.11
N ALA A 115 19.18 -14.84 7.07
CA ALA A 115 19.57 -13.53 6.58
C ALA A 115 18.34 -12.69 6.24
N CYS A 116 18.34 -11.43 6.65
CA CYS A 116 17.24 -10.52 6.38
C CYS A 116 17.74 -9.14 5.98
N ARG A 117 16.92 -8.44 5.18
CA ARG A 117 17.18 -7.09 4.75
C ARG A 117 16.28 -6.14 5.52
N LEU A 118 16.85 -5.07 6.04
CA LEU A 118 16.16 -4.06 6.82
C LEU A 118 16.27 -2.69 6.16
N PHE A 119 15.21 -1.91 6.23
CA PHE A 119 15.30 -0.48 6.14
C PHE A 119 15.33 0.07 7.57
N TRP A 120 16.45 0.69 7.96
CA TRP A 120 16.69 1.13 9.32
C TRP A 120 16.80 2.66 9.36
N VAL A 121 16.20 3.25 10.37
CA VAL A 121 16.25 4.69 10.63
C VAL A 121 16.75 4.89 12.05
N GLU A 122 17.79 5.68 12.20
CA GLU A 122 18.32 6.08 13.50
C GLU A 122 17.27 6.90 14.25
N ALA A 123 17.00 6.51 15.49
CA ALA A 123 16.06 7.19 16.35
C ALA A 123 16.38 6.86 17.80
N THR A 124 16.93 7.84 18.52
CA THR A 124 17.11 7.69 19.98
C THR A 124 15.77 7.91 20.66
N LEU A 125 15.26 6.84 21.25
CA LEU A 125 13.95 6.82 21.91
C LEU A 125 14.07 6.14 23.25
N THR A 126 13.40 6.68 24.25
CA THR A 126 13.17 5.98 25.51
C THR A 126 11.75 5.42 25.48
N ALA A 127 11.59 4.13 25.75
CA ALA A 127 10.28 3.48 25.74
C ALA A 127 9.45 3.91 26.96
N GLN A 128 8.90 5.12 26.95
CA GLN A 128 8.08 5.65 28.03
C GLN A 128 6.59 5.64 27.70
N ASP A 129 6.23 5.94 26.44
CA ASP A 129 4.84 5.92 26.00
C ASP A 129 4.68 5.51 24.53
N TYR A 130 3.43 5.51 24.03
CA TYR A 130 3.12 5.19 22.64
C TYR A 130 3.45 6.30 21.66
N THR A 131 3.54 7.55 22.13
CA THR A 131 3.77 8.74 21.30
C THR A 131 5.16 8.72 20.67
N ASP A 132 6.16 8.24 21.42
CA ASP A 132 7.54 8.11 20.93
C ASP A 132 7.63 7.10 19.78
N LEU A 133 6.82 6.04 19.83
CA LEU A 133 6.76 5.04 18.79
C LEU A 133 6.03 5.53 17.53
N GLU A 134 4.96 6.30 17.69
CA GLU A 134 4.26 6.92 16.57
C GLU A 134 5.18 7.87 15.80
N LEU A 135 5.95 8.69 16.51
CA LEU A 135 6.95 9.58 15.92
C LEU A 135 8.02 8.82 15.12
N SER A 136 8.51 7.71 15.63
CA SER A 136 9.48 6.88 14.94
C SER A 136 8.89 6.16 13.74
N THR A 137 7.69 5.63 13.90
CA THR A 137 6.99 4.95 12.80
C THR A 137 6.61 5.94 11.70
N SER A 138 6.25 7.18 12.06
CA SER A 138 5.96 8.25 11.09
C SER A 138 7.17 8.60 10.20
N LYS A 139 8.40 8.51 10.75
CA LYS A 139 9.62 8.68 9.95
C LYS A 139 9.80 7.56 8.91
N LEU A 140 9.46 6.31 9.27
CA LEU A 140 9.43 5.20 8.32
C LEU A 140 8.37 5.43 7.22
N VAL A 141 7.16 5.89 7.60
CA VAL A 141 6.07 6.18 6.65
C VAL A 141 6.44 7.33 5.72
N ALA A 142 7.06 8.39 6.24
CA ALA A 142 7.52 9.52 5.43
C ALA A 142 8.60 9.12 4.40
N ALA A 143 9.43 8.13 4.75
CA ALA A 143 10.49 7.64 3.87
C ALA A 143 10.01 6.57 2.86
N GLN A 144 8.92 5.86 3.15
CA GLN A 144 8.44 4.72 2.37
C GLN A 144 6.94 4.83 2.06
N SER A 145 6.42 3.93 1.21
CA SER A 145 4.98 3.88 0.97
C SER A 145 4.23 3.38 2.21
N GLU A 146 3.07 3.99 2.49
CA GLU A 146 2.21 3.64 3.61
C GLU A 146 1.87 2.14 3.66
N ALA A 147 1.52 1.54 2.52
CA ALA A 147 1.23 0.12 2.43
C ALA A 147 2.40 -0.79 2.82
N LEU A 148 3.64 -0.37 2.52
CA LEU A 148 4.85 -1.12 2.87
C LEU A 148 5.07 -1.15 4.38
N VAL A 149 4.88 -0.01 5.05
CA VAL A 149 5.07 0.13 6.49
C VAL A 149 3.94 -0.55 7.26
N PHE A 150 2.70 -0.30 6.86
CA PHE A 150 1.52 -0.80 7.57
C PHE A 150 1.40 -2.34 7.57
N LEU A 151 1.73 -2.98 6.45
CA LEU A 151 1.70 -4.44 6.31
C LEU A 151 3.04 -5.12 6.62
N GLY A 152 4.10 -4.35 6.86
CA GLY A 152 5.43 -4.84 7.14
C GLY A 152 5.64 -5.26 8.59
N LYS A 153 6.83 -5.76 8.88
CA LYS A 153 7.31 -6.02 10.25
C LYS A 153 8.12 -4.81 10.68
N VAL A 154 7.57 -4.00 11.55
CA VAL A 154 8.28 -2.90 12.20
C VAL A 154 8.86 -3.39 13.52
N GLY A 155 10.07 -2.98 13.82
CA GLY A 155 10.73 -3.28 15.06
C GLY A 155 11.62 -2.13 15.54
N PHE A 156 12.10 -2.27 16.77
CA PHE A 156 13.00 -1.32 17.42
C PHE A 156 14.31 -2.04 17.73
N SER A 157 15.41 -1.32 17.62
CA SER A 157 16.74 -1.85 17.93
C SER A 157 17.31 -1.22 19.20
N VAL A 158 17.97 -2.06 20.00
CA VAL A 158 18.79 -1.64 21.12
C VAL A 158 20.22 -1.92 20.73
N SER A 159 21.12 -0.94 20.89
CA SER A 159 22.53 -1.12 20.56
C SER A 159 23.21 -2.09 21.54
N ARG A 160 24.32 -2.66 21.07
CA ARG A 160 25.14 -3.52 21.91
C ARG A 160 25.61 -2.78 23.17
N ALA A 161 26.00 -1.52 23.06
CA ALA A 161 26.44 -0.70 24.18
C ALA A 161 25.34 -0.54 25.25
N HIS A 162 24.10 -0.28 24.82
CA HIS A 162 22.97 -0.19 25.75
C HIS A 162 22.61 -1.55 26.36
N LEU A 163 22.70 -2.64 25.61
CA LEU A 163 22.48 -3.98 26.14
C LEU A 163 23.50 -4.33 27.20
N GLU A 164 24.80 -4.07 26.97
CA GLU A 164 25.90 -4.32 27.92
C GLU A 164 25.80 -3.41 29.15
N ALA A 165 25.30 -2.19 29.01
CA ALA A 165 25.05 -1.26 30.11
C ALA A 165 23.74 -1.55 30.87
N GLY A 166 22.91 -2.50 30.43
CA GLY A 166 21.61 -2.79 31.04
C GLY A 166 20.52 -1.74 30.77
N LEU A 167 20.73 -0.89 29.79
CA LEU A 167 19.82 0.21 29.38
C LEU A 167 18.78 -0.30 28.36
N PHE A 168 17.95 -1.26 28.75
CA PHE A 168 17.01 -1.96 27.87
C PHE A 168 15.83 -1.12 27.43
N GLU A 169 15.62 0.04 28.00
CA GLU A 169 14.53 0.96 27.70
C GLU A 169 14.91 2.00 26.63
N GLN A 170 16.21 2.02 26.25
CA GLN A 170 16.72 2.95 25.25
C GLN A 170 16.83 2.25 23.90
N TYR A 171 16.06 2.74 22.93
CA TYR A 171 16.10 2.29 21.55
C TYR A 171 16.96 3.23 20.72
N ASP A 172 17.80 2.65 19.82
CA ASP A 172 18.71 3.39 18.96
C ASP A 172 18.19 3.53 17.53
N GLY A 173 17.16 2.80 17.19
CA GLY A 173 16.57 2.88 15.86
C GLY A 173 15.28 2.12 15.72
N THR A 174 14.59 2.48 14.64
CA THR A 174 13.40 1.81 14.17
C THR A 174 13.69 1.18 12.82
N PHE A 175 13.22 -0.02 12.58
CA PHE A 175 13.45 -0.72 11.33
C PHE A 175 12.20 -1.37 10.76
N LEU A 176 12.23 -1.56 9.46
CA LEU A 176 11.26 -2.32 8.70
C LEU A 176 11.96 -3.55 8.11
N VAL A 177 11.45 -4.74 8.38
CA VAL A 177 11.95 -5.97 7.73
C VAL A 177 11.40 -6.04 6.32
N LEU A 178 12.30 -6.18 5.35
CA LEU A 178 11.99 -6.18 3.92
C LEU A 178 11.93 -7.59 3.37
N ASP A 179 10.93 -7.84 2.56
CA ASP A 179 10.87 -9.02 1.69
C ASP A 179 11.75 -8.82 0.45
N SER A 180 12.09 -9.89 -0.26
CA SER A 180 12.93 -9.84 -1.46
C SER A 180 12.36 -8.96 -2.59
N ALA A 181 11.04 -8.85 -2.64
CA ALA A 181 10.32 -8.06 -3.65
C ALA A 181 10.15 -6.58 -3.28
N ASP A 182 10.45 -6.20 -2.01
CA ASP A 182 10.26 -4.84 -1.55
C ASP A 182 11.27 -3.89 -2.20
N ARG A 183 10.76 -2.78 -2.69
CA ARG A 183 11.55 -1.65 -3.19
C ARG A 183 11.38 -0.50 -2.23
N VAL A 184 12.49 -0.06 -1.65
CA VAL A 184 12.55 1.04 -0.68
C VAL A 184 13.43 2.16 -1.22
N LYS A 185 13.16 3.37 -0.80
CA LYS A 185 14.00 4.54 -1.07
C LYS A 185 15.01 4.66 0.07
N GLY A 186 16.29 4.74 -0.25
CA GLY A 186 17.37 4.87 0.73
C GLY A 186 18.19 3.59 0.92
N GLU A 187 19.15 3.66 1.83
CA GLU A 187 20.07 2.57 2.12
C GLU A 187 19.38 1.47 2.93
N THR A 188 19.79 0.24 2.68
CA THR A 188 19.29 -0.94 3.39
C THR A 188 20.43 -1.66 4.08
N LEU A 189 20.18 -2.12 5.30
CA LEU A 189 21.09 -2.97 6.05
C LEU A 189 20.74 -4.44 5.80
N THR A 190 21.73 -5.25 5.51
CA THR A 190 21.57 -6.71 5.44
C THR A 190 22.18 -7.36 6.66
N LEU A 191 21.36 -8.03 7.45
CA LEU A 191 21.81 -8.88 8.54
C LEU A 191 22.08 -10.28 7.99
N PRO A 192 23.27 -10.86 8.22
CA PRO A 192 23.58 -12.21 7.80
C PRO A 192 22.80 -13.24 8.62
N GLU A 193 22.76 -14.47 8.15
CA GLU A 193 22.28 -15.58 8.95
C GLU A 193 23.09 -15.67 10.24
N THR A 194 22.40 -15.66 11.38
CA THR A 194 23.05 -15.54 12.70
C THR A 194 22.33 -16.37 13.75
N ARG A 195 23.11 -17.04 14.60
CA ARG A 195 22.56 -17.67 15.80
C ARG A 195 22.20 -16.59 16.82
N CYS A 196 20.96 -16.62 17.27
CA CYS A 196 20.46 -15.66 18.24
C CYS A 196 19.52 -16.30 19.26
N VAL A 197 19.39 -15.65 20.39
CA VAL A 197 18.40 -16.00 21.40
C VAL A 197 17.11 -15.27 21.10
N ARG A 198 16.00 -15.98 21.21
CA ARG A 198 14.67 -15.45 20.94
C ARG A 198 13.70 -15.78 22.06
N VAL A 199 12.91 -14.80 22.45
CA VAL A 199 11.72 -15.02 23.27
C VAL A 199 10.51 -14.41 22.60
N ARG A 200 9.37 -15.12 22.59
CA ARG A 200 8.08 -14.59 22.18
C ARG A 200 7.21 -14.39 23.39
N PHE A 201 6.60 -13.23 23.53
CA PHE A 201 5.69 -12.94 24.62
C PHE A 201 4.45 -12.24 24.14
N HIS A 202 3.38 -12.32 24.90
CA HIS A 202 2.18 -11.57 24.65
C HIS A 202 2.25 -10.25 25.42
N GLY A 203 2.16 -9.13 24.69
CA GLY A 203 2.27 -7.81 25.29
C GLY A 203 2.71 -6.77 24.28
N HIS A 204 3.07 -5.61 24.76
CA HIS A 204 3.52 -4.48 23.99
C HIS A 204 4.99 -4.15 24.28
N HIS A 205 5.55 -3.21 23.50
CA HIS A 205 6.97 -2.83 23.55
C HIS A 205 7.46 -2.37 24.93
N LEU A 206 6.59 -1.72 25.74
CA LEU A 206 6.95 -1.30 27.10
C LEU A 206 7.26 -2.47 28.05
N GLN A 207 6.87 -3.69 27.69
CA GLN A 207 7.19 -4.91 28.43
C GLN A 207 8.46 -5.59 27.91
N ALA A 208 8.98 -5.16 26.77
CA ALA A 208 10.20 -5.75 26.17
C ALA A 208 11.44 -5.62 27.06
N PRO A 209 11.70 -4.50 27.78
CA PRO A 209 12.83 -4.38 28.69
C PRO A 209 12.88 -5.49 29.75
N GLY A 210 11.73 -5.91 30.27
CA GLY A 210 11.63 -7.03 31.20
C GLY A 210 12.00 -8.38 30.56
N GLN A 211 11.81 -8.54 29.26
CA GLN A 211 12.23 -9.76 28.55
C GLN A 211 13.72 -9.76 28.24
N TYR A 212 14.33 -8.63 27.93
CA TYR A 212 15.78 -8.54 27.73
C TYR A 212 16.57 -8.94 28.97
N ARG A 213 16.08 -8.59 30.17
CA ARG A 213 16.70 -9.02 31.43
C ARG A 213 16.69 -10.54 31.66
N ARG A 214 15.85 -11.27 30.94
CA ARG A 214 15.74 -12.74 31.01
C ARG A 214 16.64 -13.45 30.02
N LEU A 215 17.09 -12.75 28.97
CA LEU A 215 17.93 -13.26 27.90
C LEU A 215 19.42 -13.14 28.27
#